data_3e547cad5430b2e0fe4c7679dce1b2c5
#
_entry.id   3e547cad5430b2e0fe4c7679dce1b2c5
#
_cell.length_a   1.000
_cell.length_b   1.000
_cell.length_c   1.000
_cell.angle_alpha   90.00
_cell.angle_beta   90.00
_cell.angle_gamma   90.00
#
_symmetry.space_group_name_H-M   'P 1'
#
loop_
_entity.id
_entity.type
_entity.pdbx_description
1 polymer ?
#
loop_
_entity_poly.entity_id
_entity_poly.type
_entity_poly.pdbx_seq_one_letter_code
_entity_poly.pdbx_strand_id
1 'polypeptide(L)'
;MKPSLFQPTEEMLRRNPLIKPGGVKMIKRMREHPDAPRWNHEAGDRVGREDLKALKAFEARLRTGRARRKPGAPPPEIIQMVNALRPRVLSFSERVPSGLGMEGEWEKIATMSREDVRIGVEKLVPLDADLDQLIVYKTAGTTGHPLLVPHHPRAAACYQPMLTFALGKYGIRPRFRRGMVACMLVCAQAQTVAYPTVLSFWNGAGFAKININPSEWPTPESPHRYFKEFSPFFLTGDPISFSEMMKMKIPVKPAALVTTAVALSTGLKKRLEKTYRCPVIDWYSLTETGPIGYACPKGHGYHVLPHDLYVEAVDEEGRQVKARERGEITVTGGRNPFLPLLRYRTGDWGRLDFGRCPCGDSMPRILDLEGRAPVLFRAPGGSIINPVDVSRVLREFPLVQHEFRQKADLSCELEVRPIAGPDSVDSGKVIRELKNLFGPELKVKVRIKPRLGDRRRGGKTIPYQSDLLLEE
;
A
#
# COMPACT_ATOMS: atom_id res chain seq x y z
N MET A 1 -2.55 -46.07 13.75
CA MET A 1 -2.13 -44.87 14.48
C MET A 1 -2.96 -43.69 14.07
N LYS A 2 -3.74 -43.08 14.98
CA LYS A 2 -4.44 -41.81 14.69
C LYS A 2 -3.38 -40.75 14.42
N PRO A 3 -3.44 -39.94 13.33
CA PRO A 3 -2.47 -38.89 13.13
C PRO A 3 -2.58 -37.92 14.32
N SER A 4 -1.45 -37.66 14.98
CA SER A 4 -1.38 -36.70 16.07
C SER A 4 -1.97 -35.39 15.59
N LEU A 5 -3.02 -34.92 16.24
CA LEU A 5 -3.62 -33.60 15.98
C LEU A 5 -2.52 -32.59 16.30
N PHE A 6 -1.90 -32.05 15.26
CA PHE A 6 -0.91 -31.00 15.41
C PHE A 6 -1.60 -29.80 16.11
N GLN A 7 -1.27 -29.59 17.35
CA GLN A 7 -1.74 -28.43 18.11
C GLN A 7 -0.90 -27.21 17.71
N PRO A 8 -1.54 -26.06 17.46
CA PRO A 8 -0.80 -24.83 17.16
C PRO A 8 0.05 -24.43 18.37
N THR A 9 1.26 -23.93 18.11
CA THR A 9 2.10 -23.36 19.16
C THR A 9 1.47 -22.09 19.74
N GLU A 10 1.84 -21.72 20.97
CA GLU A 10 1.37 -20.49 21.62
C GLU A 10 1.65 -19.25 20.76
N GLU A 11 2.83 -19.18 20.17
CA GLU A 11 3.21 -18.07 19.29
C GLU A 11 2.36 -18.02 18.00
N MET A 12 2.04 -19.17 17.41
CA MET A 12 1.14 -19.24 16.27
C MET A 12 -0.27 -18.77 16.64
N LEU A 13 -0.76 -19.10 17.86
CA LEU A 13 -2.04 -18.62 18.38
C LEU A 13 -2.03 -17.11 18.62
N ARG A 14 -0.92 -16.57 19.15
CA ARG A 14 -0.77 -15.12 19.32
C ARG A 14 -0.84 -14.37 18.00
N ARG A 15 -0.22 -14.92 16.94
CA ARG A 15 -0.24 -14.33 15.59
C ARG A 15 -1.57 -14.57 14.86
N ASN A 16 -2.25 -15.66 15.15
CA ASN A 16 -3.50 -16.08 14.49
C ASN A 16 -4.51 -16.55 15.55
N PRO A 17 -5.11 -15.64 16.33
CA PRO A 17 -5.96 -16.02 17.48
C PRO A 17 -7.14 -16.92 17.14
N LEU A 18 -7.63 -16.88 15.89
CA LEU A 18 -8.77 -17.64 15.41
C LEU A 18 -8.39 -18.82 14.52
N ILE A 19 -7.09 -19.19 14.48
CA ILE A 19 -6.62 -20.28 13.62
C ILE A 19 -7.28 -21.61 14.04
N LYS A 20 -7.64 -22.41 13.05
CA LYS A 20 -8.18 -23.76 13.22
C LYS A 20 -7.17 -24.79 12.66
N PRO A 21 -7.27 -26.06 13.03
CA PRO A 21 -6.31 -27.09 12.56
C PRO A 21 -6.10 -27.13 11.04
N GLY A 22 -7.16 -26.88 10.25
CA GLY A 22 -7.02 -26.76 8.79
C GLY A 22 -6.19 -25.56 8.32
N GLY A 23 -6.19 -24.45 9.07
CA GLY A 23 -5.34 -23.30 8.82
C GLY A 23 -3.87 -23.62 9.11
N VAL A 24 -3.61 -24.30 10.23
CA VAL A 24 -2.25 -24.77 10.58
C VAL A 24 -1.70 -25.67 9.48
N LYS A 25 -2.49 -26.64 9.00
CA LYS A 25 -2.11 -27.50 7.88
C LYS A 25 -1.80 -26.71 6.61
N MET A 26 -2.58 -25.66 6.33
CA MET A 26 -2.34 -24.81 5.15
C MET A 26 -1.02 -24.06 5.27
N ILE A 27 -0.74 -23.42 6.41
CA ILE A 27 0.54 -22.71 6.63
C ILE A 27 1.70 -23.69 6.47
N LYS A 28 1.62 -24.86 7.11
CA LYS A 28 2.64 -25.91 7.02
C LYS A 28 2.85 -26.36 5.58
N ARG A 29 1.77 -26.67 4.84
CA ARG A 29 1.84 -27.08 3.44
C ARG A 29 2.51 -26.02 2.56
N MET A 30 2.18 -24.73 2.74
CA MET A 30 2.82 -23.64 1.99
C MET A 30 4.31 -23.47 2.38
N ARG A 31 4.64 -23.64 3.66
CA ARG A 31 5.99 -23.40 4.19
C ARG A 31 6.95 -24.53 3.83
N GLU A 32 6.51 -25.78 3.94
CA GLU A 32 7.33 -26.98 3.78
C GLU A 32 7.26 -27.57 2.36
N HIS A 33 6.62 -26.89 1.42
CA HIS A 33 6.60 -27.34 0.04
C HIS A 33 8.04 -27.37 -0.53
N PRO A 34 8.45 -28.42 -1.27
CA PRO A 34 9.84 -28.53 -1.78
C PRO A 34 10.21 -27.37 -2.72
N ASP A 35 9.25 -26.78 -3.38
CA ASP A 35 9.41 -25.61 -4.24
C ASP A 35 9.04 -24.29 -3.53
N ALA A 36 8.97 -24.24 -2.20
CA ALA A 36 8.65 -23.02 -1.49
C ALA A 36 9.78 -21.98 -1.64
N PRO A 37 9.45 -20.69 -1.70
CA PRO A 37 10.45 -19.65 -1.63
C PRO A 37 11.08 -19.62 -0.23
N ARG A 38 12.21 -18.91 -0.09
CA ARG A 38 12.80 -18.65 1.22
C ARG A 38 11.83 -17.80 2.04
N TRP A 39 11.29 -18.40 3.10
CA TRP A 39 10.51 -17.69 4.10
C TRP A 39 11.44 -17.07 5.14
N ASN A 40 11.37 -15.77 5.30
CA ASN A 40 12.24 -15.00 6.19
C ASN A 40 11.47 -14.27 7.28
N HIS A 41 10.15 -14.48 7.34
CA HIS A 41 9.29 -13.84 8.33
C HIS A 41 8.17 -14.78 8.77
N GLU A 42 7.62 -14.49 9.92
CA GLU A 42 6.41 -15.12 10.43
C GLU A 42 5.38 -14.05 10.76
N ALA A 43 4.21 -14.18 10.18
CA ALA A 43 3.10 -13.26 10.40
C ALA A 43 1.78 -14.01 10.51
N GLY A 44 0.79 -13.32 11.06
CA GLY A 44 -0.60 -13.74 11.11
C GLY A 44 -1.50 -12.54 10.92
N ASP A 45 -2.82 -12.75 10.83
CA ASP A 45 -3.77 -11.67 10.72
C ASP A 45 -4.05 -10.95 12.05
N ARG A 46 -3.66 -11.55 13.18
CA ARG A 46 -3.84 -11.06 14.56
C ARG A 46 -5.28 -10.66 14.90
N VAL A 47 -6.24 -11.16 14.11
CA VAL A 47 -7.67 -10.84 14.24
C VAL A 47 -8.29 -11.64 15.37
N GLY A 48 -8.82 -10.95 16.37
CA GLY A 48 -9.61 -11.52 17.46
C GLY A 48 -11.09 -11.70 17.09
N ARG A 49 -11.89 -12.23 18.04
CA ARG A 49 -13.32 -12.46 17.83
C ARG A 49 -14.09 -11.16 17.59
N GLU A 50 -13.80 -10.12 18.37
CA GLU A 50 -14.47 -8.83 18.25
C GLU A 50 -14.07 -8.12 16.94
N ASP A 51 -12.79 -8.23 16.54
CA ASP A 51 -12.34 -7.70 15.25
C ASP A 51 -13.07 -8.40 14.10
N LEU A 52 -13.19 -9.73 14.14
CA LEU A 52 -13.91 -10.48 13.10
C LEU A 52 -15.38 -10.07 13.02
N LYS A 53 -16.02 -9.85 14.16
CA LYS A 53 -17.42 -9.35 14.23
C LYS A 53 -17.52 -7.96 13.61
N ALA A 54 -16.60 -7.04 13.96
CA ALA A 54 -16.53 -5.68 13.39
C ALA A 54 -16.30 -5.71 11.87
N LEU A 55 -15.40 -6.58 11.38
CA LEU A 55 -15.14 -6.75 9.94
C LEU A 55 -16.36 -7.27 9.18
N LYS A 56 -17.12 -8.20 9.75
CA LYS A 56 -18.38 -8.69 9.14
C LYS A 56 -19.45 -7.60 9.11
N ALA A 57 -19.57 -6.82 10.17
CA ALA A 57 -20.46 -5.66 10.20
C ALA A 57 -20.05 -4.61 9.15
N PHE A 58 -18.75 -4.37 9.00
CA PHE A 58 -18.22 -3.48 7.97
C PHE A 58 -18.52 -4.02 6.55
N GLU A 59 -18.33 -5.32 6.30
CA GLU A 59 -18.71 -5.94 5.03
C GLU A 59 -20.19 -5.75 4.71
N ALA A 60 -21.08 -5.94 5.70
CA ALA A 60 -22.51 -5.72 5.53
C ALA A 60 -22.82 -4.26 5.14
N ARG A 61 -22.17 -3.28 5.79
CA ARG A 61 -22.29 -1.86 5.42
C ARG A 61 -21.78 -1.59 3.99
N LEU A 62 -20.67 -2.20 3.55
CA LEU A 62 -20.17 -2.07 2.18
C LEU A 62 -21.20 -2.51 1.14
N ARG A 63 -21.99 -3.55 1.44
CA ARG A 63 -23.05 -4.07 0.53
C ARG A 63 -24.26 -3.14 0.45
N THR A 64 -24.59 -2.45 1.53
CA THR A 64 -25.74 -1.54 1.60
C THR A 64 -25.44 -0.12 1.16
N GLY A 65 -24.19 0.18 0.83
CA GLY A 65 -23.66 1.51 0.56
C GLY A 65 -24.48 2.35 -0.42
N ARG A 66 -25.31 3.24 0.11
CA ARG A 66 -26.16 4.19 -0.63
C ARG A 66 -25.75 5.64 -0.43
N ALA A 67 -24.57 5.92 0.07
CA ALA A 67 -24.17 7.28 0.33
C ALA A 67 -23.87 8.02 -0.99
N ARG A 68 -24.88 8.67 -1.57
CA ARG A 68 -24.63 9.79 -2.49
C ARG A 68 -23.94 10.87 -1.68
N ARG A 69 -22.64 10.98 -1.84
CA ARG A 69 -21.90 12.10 -1.28
C ARG A 69 -22.13 13.33 -2.13
N LYS A 70 -22.38 14.46 -1.45
CA LYS A 70 -22.45 15.77 -2.07
C LYS A 70 -21.08 16.46 -1.96
N PRO A 71 -20.70 17.33 -2.90
CA PRO A 71 -19.55 18.21 -2.70
C PRO A 71 -19.78 19.13 -1.49
N GLY A 72 -18.72 19.54 -0.84
CA GLY A 72 -18.72 20.63 0.12
C GLY A 72 -18.61 20.20 1.58
N ALA A 73 -19.40 19.27 2.08
CA ALA A 73 -19.39 18.92 3.50
C ALA A 73 -19.10 17.45 3.75
N PRO A 74 -18.37 17.09 4.83
CA PRO A 74 -18.25 15.72 5.24
C PRO A 74 -19.61 15.17 5.71
N PRO A 75 -19.87 13.88 5.49
CA PRO A 75 -21.11 13.27 5.94
C PRO A 75 -21.21 13.26 7.47
N PRO A 76 -22.43 13.26 8.06
CA PRO A 76 -22.64 13.35 9.50
C PRO A 76 -21.85 12.33 10.32
N GLU A 77 -21.69 11.11 9.79
CA GLU A 77 -20.89 10.05 10.46
C GLU A 77 -19.41 10.42 10.60
N ILE A 78 -18.85 11.20 9.69
CA ILE A 78 -17.47 11.69 9.79
C ILE A 78 -17.37 12.80 10.86
N ILE A 79 -18.33 13.71 10.89
CA ILE A 79 -18.40 14.75 11.94
C ILE A 79 -18.53 14.11 13.32
N GLN A 80 -19.42 13.13 13.47
CA GLN A 80 -19.58 12.38 14.72
C GLN A 80 -18.28 11.67 15.12
N MET A 81 -17.60 11.03 14.17
CA MET A 81 -16.32 10.39 14.41
C MET A 81 -15.26 11.39 14.90
N VAL A 82 -15.14 12.54 14.23
CA VAL A 82 -14.16 13.58 14.60
C VAL A 82 -14.46 14.13 16.00
N ASN A 83 -15.72 14.40 16.32
CA ASN A 83 -16.13 14.86 17.64
C ASN A 83 -15.87 13.82 18.74
N ALA A 84 -16.10 12.54 18.46
CA ALA A 84 -15.82 11.44 19.39
C ALA A 84 -14.31 11.21 19.61
N LEU A 85 -13.48 11.47 18.59
CA LEU A 85 -12.02 11.33 18.70
C LEU A 85 -11.35 12.55 19.32
N ARG A 86 -11.95 13.73 19.24
CA ARG A 86 -11.38 14.98 19.75
C ARG A 86 -10.87 14.87 21.20
N PRO A 87 -11.61 14.35 22.20
CA PRO A 87 -11.12 14.23 23.56
C PRO A 87 -10.09 13.12 23.76
N ARG A 88 -9.93 12.22 22.78
CA ARG A 88 -9.09 11.02 22.88
C ARG A 88 -7.80 11.10 22.08
N VAL A 89 -7.70 12.04 21.12
CA VAL A 89 -6.59 12.19 20.19
C VAL A 89 -6.05 13.61 20.32
N LEU A 90 -4.83 13.76 20.84
CA LEU A 90 -4.23 15.07 21.13
C LEU A 90 -4.20 15.98 19.89
N SER A 91 -3.79 15.47 18.74
CA SER A 91 -3.79 16.24 17.49
C SER A 91 -5.17 16.72 17.08
N PHE A 92 -6.24 15.99 17.43
CA PHE A 92 -7.62 16.43 17.17
C PHE A 92 -8.06 17.49 18.15
N SER A 93 -7.70 17.39 19.43
CA SER A 93 -8.02 18.41 20.42
C SER A 93 -7.35 19.75 20.13
N GLU A 94 -6.13 19.72 19.54
CA GLU A 94 -5.38 20.91 19.12
C GLU A 94 -5.97 21.57 17.85
N ARG A 95 -6.59 20.80 16.94
CA ARG A 95 -7.00 21.25 15.59
C ARG A 95 -8.49 21.49 15.45
N VAL A 96 -9.31 20.74 16.19
CA VAL A 96 -10.77 20.77 16.05
C VAL A 96 -11.39 21.74 17.05
N PRO A 97 -12.14 22.77 16.59
CA PRO A 97 -12.88 23.67 17.48
C PRO A 97 -13.83 22.90 18.43
N SER A 98 -14.10 23.46 19.59
CA SER A 98 -15.11 22.91 20.50
C SER A 98 -16.48 22.98 19.84
N GLY A 99 -17.16 21.83 19.70
CA GLY A 99 -18.50 21.78 19.13
C GLY A 99 -18.52 21.96 17.60
N LEU A 100 -17.62 21.26 16.90
CA LEU A 100 -17.71 21.18 15.43
C LEU A 100 -19.11 20.71 15.04
N GLY A 101 -19.94 21.64 14.58
CA GLY A 101 -21.36 21.38 14.43
C GLY A 101 -21.85 21.32 12.99
N MET A 102 -21.36 22.08 12.06
CA MET A 102 -22.06 22.23 10.78
C MET A 102 -21.19 22.74 9.63
N GLU A 103 -21.79 22.74 8.44
CA GLU A 103 -21.28 23.29 7.18
C GLU A 103 -20.64 24.68 7.39
N GLY A 104 -19.42 24.86 6.90
CA GLY A 104 -18.64 26.11 7.00
C GLY A 104 -17.55 26.09 8.08
N GLU A 105 -17.60 25.23 9.09
CA GLU A 105 -16.54 25.11 10.10
C GLU A 105 -15.48 24.07 9.70
N TRP A 106 -15.82 23.14 8.82
CA TRP A 106 -14.91 22.10 8.35
C TRP A 106 -13.63 22.66 7.72
N GLU A 107 -13.77 23.69 6.90
CA GLU A 107 -12.64 24.32 6.20
C GLU A 107 -11.73 25.12 7.15
N LYS A 108 -12.21 25.49 8.33
CA LYS A 108 -11.40 26.13 9.37
C LYS A 108 -10.40 25.16 10.02
N ILE A 109 -10.63 23.85 9.88
CA ILE A 109 -9.69 22.84 10.38
C ILE A 109 -8.50 22.79 9.43
N ALA A 110 -7.31 23.13 9.94
CA ALA A 110 -6.09 23.05 9.16
C ALA A 110 -5.81 21.61 8.67
N THR A 111 -5.37 21.48 7.42
CA THR A 111 -4.96 20.20 6.85
C THR A 111 -3.73 19.65 7.56
N MET A 112 -3.60 18.33 7.59
CA MET A 112 -2.41 17.63 8.07
C MET A 112 -1.51 17.24 6.89
N SER A 113 -0.22 17.46 7.03
CA SER A 113 0.80 17.00 6.08
C SER A 113 1.37 15.63 6.49
N ARG A 114 2.12 15.02 5.58
CA ARG A 114 2.94 13.83 5.90
C ARG A 114 3.96 14.13 7.01
N GLU A 115 4.48 15.34 7.06
CA GLU A 115 5.45 15.76 8.07
C GLU A 115 4.80 15.85 9.45
N ASP A 116 3.56 16.36 9.56
CA ASP A 116 2.81 16.35 10.82
C ASP A 116 2.68 14.94 11.39
N VAL A 117 2.38 13.95 10.54
CA VAL A 117 2.30 12.55 10.97
C VAL A 117 3.67 12.00 11.35
N ARG A 118 4.74 12.41 10.65
CA ARG A 118 6.10 11.91 10.91
C ARG A 118 6.65 12.37 12.26
N ILE A 119 6.43 13.64 12.61
CA ILE A 119 6.99 14.24 13.83
C ILE A 119 6.07 14.15 15.04
N GLY A 120 4.80 13.84 14.84
CA GLY A 120 3.78 13.84 15.90
C GLY A 120 2.89 12.59 15.86
N VAL A 121 3.41 11.45 15.42
CA VAL A 121 2.61 10.22 15.32
C VAL A 121 2.03 9.80 16.68
N GLU A 122 2.72 10.06 17.76
CA GLU A 122 2.26 9.79 19.15
C GLU A 122 1.03 10.61 19.51
N LYS A 123 0.88 11.82 18.96
CA LYS A 123 -0.31 12.67 19.17
C LYS A 123 -1.55 12.19 18.40
N LEU A 124 -1.35 11.28 17.46
CA LEU A 124 -2.43 10.71 16.65
C LEU A 124 -2.96 9.39 17.21
N VAL A 125 -2.15 8.69 18.01
CA VAL A 125 -2.60 7.48 18.70
C VAL A 125 -3.58 7.89 19.81
N PRO A 126 -4.80 7.30 19.88
CA PRO A 126 -5.73 7.60 20.96
C PRO A 126 -5.14 7.29 22.34
N LEU A 127 -5.42 8.15 23.32
CA LEU A 127 -4.90 8.02 24.69
C LEU A 127 -5.31 6.72 25.40
N ASP A 128 -6.42 6.13 24.97
CA ASP A 128 -6.97 4.87 25.50
C ASP A 128 -6.70 3.68 24.58
N ALA A 129 -5.73 3.78 23.65
CA ALA A 129 -5.37 2.69 22.76
C ALA A 129 -4.70 1.52 23.50
N ASP A 130 -5.16 0.30 23.23
CA ASP A 130 -4.50 -0.93 23.69
C ASP A 130 -3.26 -1.22 22.83
N LEU A 131 -2.09 -0.78 23.31
CA LEU A 131 -0.84 -0.87 22.57
C LEU A 131 -0.31 -2.31 22.44
N ASP A 132 -0.82 -3.28 23.18
CA ASP A 132 -0.44 -4.70 23.00
C ASP A 132 -0.83 -5.25 21.63
N GLN A 133 -1.82 -4.60 20.99
CA GLN A 133 -2.24 -4.93 19.65
C GLN A 133 -1.50 -4.14 18.55
N LEU A 134 -0.55 -3.28 18.93
CA LEU A 134 0.13 -2.42 17.98
C LEU A 134 0.95 -3.22 16.96
N ILE A 135 0.76 -2.89 15.69
CA ILE A 135 1.61 -3.28 14.56
C ILE A 135 2.19 -2.00 13.97
N VAL A 136 3.50 -1.91 13.81
CA VAL A 136 4.11 -0.74 13.18
C VAL A 136 4.56 -1.10 11.78
N TYR A 137 3.97 -0.44 10.79
CA TYR A 137 4.47 -0.50 9.42
C TYR A 137 5.41 0.68 9.14
N LYS A 138 6.49 0.39 8.44
CA LYS A 138 7.45 1.39 8.00
C LYS A 138 7.27 1.62 6.50
N THR A 139 6.90 2.85 6.11
CA THR A 139 6.74 3.16 4.68
C THR A 139 8.10 3.14 3.97
N ALA A 140 8.09 2.86 2.68
CA ALA A 140 9.29 2.84 1.86
C ALA A 140 10.01 4.20 1.78
N GLY A 141 9.34 5.31 2.11
CA GLY A 141 9.94 6.64 2.22
C GLY A 141 10.66 7.10 0.95
N THR A 142 9.93 7.40 -0.11
CA THR A 142 10.51 7.98 -1.34
C THR A 142 11.10 9.38 -1.14
N THR A 143 10.86 9.99 0.03
CA THR A 143 11.37 11.31 0.42
C THR A 143 12.56 11.25 1.38
N GLY A 144 13.18 10.06 1.55
CA GLY A 144 14.33 9.87 2.44
C GLY A 144 13.97 9.51 3.88
N HIS A 145 12.83 9.93 4.41
CA HIS A 145 12.40 9.62 5.77
C HIS A 145 11.19 8.68 5.76
N PRO A 146 11.32 7.45 6.31
CA PRO A 146 10.19 6.54 6.43
C PRO A 146 9.20 7.06 7.45
N LEU A 147 7.90 6.92 7.14
CA LEU A 147 6.86 7.14 8.10
C LEU A 147 6.66 5.86 8.90
N LEU A 148 6.63 5.97 10.22
CA LEU A 148 6.16 4.90 11.11
C LEU A 148 4.64 5.00 11.20
N VAL A 149 3.96 3.96 10.82
CA VAL A 149 2.50 3.93 10.77
C VAL A 149 2.00 2.91 11.78
N PRO A 150 1.44 3.36 12.91
CA PRO A 150 0.82 2.48 13.89
C PRO A 150 -0.46 1.89 13.29
N HIS A 151 -0.62 0.58 13.34
CA HIS A 151 -1.79 -0.13 12.87
C HIS A 151 -2.39 -1.02 13.93
N HIS A 152 -3.71 -1.01 14.03
CA HIS A 152 -4.48 -2.04 14.70
C HIS A 152 -4.67 -3.25 13.76
N PRO A 153 -4.68 -4.51 14.23
CA PRO A 153 -4.93 -5.69 13.39
C PRO A 153 -6.19 -5.57 12.53
N ARG A 154 -7.28 -5.05 13.10
CA ARG A 154 -8.53 -4.79 12.39
C ARG A 154 -8.36 -3.86 11.19
N ALA A 155 -7.50 -2.84 11.29
CA ALA A 155 -7.24 -1.91 10.19
C ALA A 155 -6.56 -2.62 9.01
N ALA A 156 -5.55 -3.45 9.27
CA ALA A 156 -4.92 -4.29 8.26
C ALA A 156 -5.92 -5.29 7.66
N ALA A 157 -6.77 -5.89 8.49
CA ALA A 157 -7.77 -6.86 8.04
C ALA A 157 -8.94 -6.22 7.25
N CYS A 158 -9.21 -4.91 7.39
CA CYS A 158 -10.22 -4.18 6.60
C CYS A 158 -9.96 -4.24 5.09
N TYR A 159 -8.71 -4.47 4.67
CA TYR A 159 -8.42 -4.72 3.24
C TYR A 159 -9.24 -5.88 2.67
N GLN A 160 -9.51 -6.92 3.46
CA GLN A 160 -10.20 -8.14 3.01
C GLN A 160 -11.65 -7.89 2.57
N PRO A 161 -12.55 -7.30 3.38
CA PRO A 161 -13.90 -6.96 2.93
C PRO A 161 -13.91 -5.93 1.80
N MET A 162 -12.98 -4.96 1.79
CA MET A 162 -12.89 -3.96 0.72
C MET A 162 -12.42 -4.57 -0.60
N LEU A 163 -11.46 -5.49 -0.60
CA LEU A 163 -11.06 -6.25 -1.79
C LEU A 163 -12.21 -7.13 -2.29
N THR A 164 -12.92 -7.82 -1.40
CA THR A 164 -14.11 -8.59 -1.77
C THR A 164 -15.18 -7.70 -2.41
N PHE A 165 -15.39 -6.50 -1.88
CA PHE A 165 -16.32 -5.51 -2.45
C PHE A 165 -15.87 -5.07 -3.85
N ALA A 166 -14.61 -4.68 -4.03
CA ALA A 166 -14.09 -4.25 -5.32
C ALA A 166 -14.12 -5.37 -6.37
N LEU A 167 -13.74 -6.60 -6.02
CA LEU A 167 -13.88 -7.77 -6.88
C LEU A 167 -15.34 -7.95 -7.34
N GLY A 168 -16.30 -7.73 -6.43
CA GLY A 168 -17.73 -7.77 -6.75
C GLY A 168 -18.15 -6.75 -7.82
N LYS A 169 -17.53 -5.57 -7.87
CA LYS A 169 -17.77 -4.54 -8.91
C LYS A 169 -17.29 -4.98 -10.30
N TYR A 170 -16.36 -5.91 -10.36
CA TYR A 170 -15.90 -6.56 -11.58
C TYR A 170 -16.62 -7.88 -11.88
N GLY A 171 -17.72 -8.18 -11.16
CA GLY A 171 -18.50 -9.40 -11.35
C GLY A 171 -17.90 -10.64 -10.68
N ILE A 172 -16.80 -10.49 -9.92
CA ILE A 172 -16.10 -11.59 -9.26
C ILE A 172 -16.63 -11.71 -7.84
N ARG A 173 -17.23 -12.86 -7.51
CA ARG A 173 -17.83 -13.16 -6.19
C ARG A 173 -17.07 -14.29 -5.52
N PRO A 174 -15.98 -14.01 -4.81
CA PRO A 174 -15.19 -15.05 -4.17
C PRO A 174 -15.98 -15.77 -3.06
N ARG A 175 -15.78 -17.08 -2.97
CA ARG A 175 -16.29 -17.92 -1.86
C ARG A 175 -15.09 -18.62 -1.23
N PHE A 176 -14.39 -17.90 -0.36
CA PHE A 176 -13.22 -18.43 0.30
C PHE A 176 -13.56 -19.49 1.34
N ARG A 177 -12.76 -20.55 1.37
CA ARG A 177 -12.88 -21.67 2.30
C ARG A 177 -11.50 -22.21 2.66
N ARG A 178 -11.44 -22.97 3.74
CA ARG A 178 -10.22 -23.70 4.11
C ARG A 178 -9.74 -24.61 2.98
N GLY A 179 -8.43 -24.75 2.85
CA GLY A 179 -7.84 -25.55 1.79
C GLY A 179 -7.61 -24.80 0.47
N MET A 180 -8.16 -23.58 0.32
CA MET A 180 -7.85 -22.67 -0.79
C MET A 180 -6.82 -21.65 -0.39
N VAL A 181 -6.02 -21.17 -1.35
CA VAL A 181 -5.24 -19.95 -1.21
C VAL A 181 -6.06 -18.79 -1.80
N ALA A 182 -6.48 -17.86 -0.94
CA ALA A 182 -7.29 -16.73 -1.35
C ALA A 182 -6.47 -15.74 -2.19
N CYS A 183 -5.29 -15.41 -1.72
CA CYS A 183 -4.47 -14.36 -2.32
C CYS A 183 -2.98 -14.63 -2.13
N MET A 184 -2.19 -14.25 -3.12
CA MET A 184 -0.74 -14.07 -2.96
C MET A 184 -0.37 -12.63 -3.29
N LEU A 185 0.35 -11.98 -2.36
CA LEU A 185 0.98 -10.69 -2.56
C LEU A 185 2.36 -10.91 -3.17
N VAL A 186 2.51 -10.56 -4.42
CA VAL A 186 3.74 -10.74 -5.20
C VAL A 186 4.61 -9.49 -5.11
N CYS A 187 5.87 -9.67 -4.79
CA CYS A 187 6.89 -8.63 -4.75
C CYS A 187 8.09 -9.06 -5.61
N ALA A 188 8.67 -8.12 -6.35
CA ALA A 188 9.94 -8.28 -7.06
C ALA A 188 10.94 -7.28 -6.46
N GLN A 189 11.66 -7.69 -5.42
CA GLN A 189 12.57 -6.85 -4.66
C GLN A 189 13.84 -7.62 -4.32
N ALA A 190 14.97 -6.91 -4.15
CA ALA A 190 16.21 -7.55 -3.69
C ALA A 190 16.00 -8.16 -2.30
N GLN A 191 15.28 -7.47 -1.42
CA GLN A 191 14.91 -7.95 -0.11
C GLN A 191 13.50 -7.51 0.26
N THR A 192 12.68 -8.42 0.75
CA THR A 192 11.38 -8.13 1.35
C THR A 192 11.01 -9.21 2.36
N VAL A 193 10.10 -8.91 3.28
CA VAL A 193 9.54 -9.94 4.14
C VAL A 193 8.66 -10.89 3.32
N ALA A 194 8.86 -12.19 3.49
CA ALA A 194 8.11 -13.24 2.83
C ALA A 194 7.60 -14.25 3.87
N TYR A 195 6.32 -14.56 3.82
CA TYR A 195 5.67 -15.44 4.79
C TYR A 195 4.34 -15.99 4.26
N PRO A 196 3.98 -17.22 4.62
CA PRO A 196 2.63 -17.77 4.47
C PRO A 196 1.83 -17.55 5.75
N THR A 197 0.52 -17.35 5.61
CA THR A 197 -0.45 -17.30 6.72
C THR A 197 -1.84 -17.69 6.26
N VAL A 198 -2.82 -17.59 7.14
CA VAL A 198 -4.25 -17.73 6.82
C VAL A 198 -5.01 -16.51 7.31
N LEU A 199 -6.14 -16.21 6.67
CA LEU A 199 -6.94 -15.02 6.95
C LEU A 199 -8.30 -15.40 7.53
N SER A 200 -8.54 -14.98 8.76
CA SER A 200 -9.72 -15.35 9.55
C SER A 200 -11.02 -14.86 8.90
N PHE A 201 -11.02 -13.64 8.37
CA PHE A 201 -12.17 -13.07 7.67
C PHE A 201 -12.55 -13.89 6.41
N TRP A 202 -11.58 -14.45 5.70
CA TRP A 202 -11.81 -15.33 4.55
C TRP A 202 -11.85 -16.81 4.94
N ASN A 203 -12.45 -17.10 6.11
CA ASN A 203 -12.69 -18.46 6.61
C ASN A 203 -11.43 -19.32 6.77
N GLY A 204 -10.30 -18.72 7.05
CA GLY A 204 -9.02 -19.42 7.18
C GLY A 204 -8.41 -19.87 5.85
N ALA A 205 -8.77 -19.21 4.74
CA ALA A 205 -8.10 -19.39 3.46
C ALA A 205 -6.64 -18.91 3.53
N GLY A 206 -5.77 -19.56 2.77
CA GLY A 206 -4.35 -19.24 2.72
C GLY A 206 -4.07 -17.87 2.11
N PHE A 207 -3.04 -17.24 2.61
CA PHE A 207 -2.41 -16.03 2.08
C PHE A 207 -0.90 -16.20 2.12
N ALA A 208 -0.19 -15.69 1.12
CA ALA A 208 1.26 -15.58 1.18
C ALA A 208 1.73 -14.24 0.65
N LYS A 209 2.73 -13.66 1.31
CA LYS A 209 3.56 -12.60 0.71
C LYS A 209 4.82 -13.26 0.16
N ILE A 210 5.05 -13.12 -1.14
CA ILE A 210 6.07 -13.86 -1.87
C ILE A 210 6.99 -12.89 -2.60
N ASN A 211 8.30 -13.10 -2.47
CA ASN A 211 9.28 -12.45 -3.33
C ASN A 211 9.59 -13.36 -4.53
N ILE A 212 9.35 -12.85 -5.74
CA ILE A 212 9.65 -13.58 -6.98
C ILE A 212 11.09 -13.37 -7.48
N ASN A 213 11.96 -12.71 -6.69
CA ASN A 213 13.37 -12.63 -7.02
C ASN A 213 13.92 -14.06 -7.15
N PRO A 214 14.61 -14.41 -8.28
CA PRO A 214 15.14 -15.76 -8.50
C PRO A 214 16.01 -16.32 -7.36
N SER A 215 16.76 -15.47 -6.65
CA SER A 215 17.60 -15.87 -5.52
C SER A 215 16.83 -16.40 -4.30
N GLU A 216 15.53 -16.15 -4.24
CA GLU A 216 14.68 -16.60 -3.13
C GLU A 216 14.07 -18.00 -3.35
N TRP A 217 14.36 -18.65 -4.49
CA TRP A 217 13.78 -19.93 -4.87
C TRP A 217 14.83 -21.04 -4.98
N PRO A 218 14.48 -22.29 -4.65
CA PRO A 218 15.42 -23.42 -4.74
C PRO A 218 15.94 -23.65 -6.16
N THR A 219 15.09 -23.53 -7.17
CA THR A 219 15.45 -23.68 -8.58
C THR A 219 14.68 -22.66 -9.44
N PRO A 220 15.11 -22.34 -10.66
CA PRO A 220 14.39 -21.46 -11.58
C PRO A 220 12.95 -21.90 -11.88
N GLU A 221 12.65 -23.20 -11.82
CA GLU A 221 11.32 -23.76 -12.08
C GLU A 221 10.44 -23.81 -10.84
N SER A 222 11.00 -23.64 -9.65
CA SER A 222 10.25 -23.71 -8.38
C SER A 222 9.08 -22.73 -8.34
N PRO A 223 9.19 -21.47 -8.79
CA PRO A 223 8.03 -20.57 -8.85
C PRO A 223 6.88 -21.16 -9.66
N HIS A 224 7.16 -21.78 -10.81
CA HIS A 224 6.14 -22.36 -11.68
C HIS A 224 5.36 -23.49 -10.99
N ARG A 225 6.10 -24.41 -10.32
CA ARG A 225 5.47 -25.53 -9.60
C ARG A 225 4.70 -25.04 -8.39
N TYR A 226 5.25 -24.10 -7.64
CA TYR A 226 4.62 -23.56 -6.44
C TYR A 226 3.30 -22.83 -6.77
N PHE A 227 3.31 -21.91 -7.74
CA PHE A 227 2.11 -21.17 -8.14
C PHE A 227 1.05 -22.10 -8.78
N LYS A 228 1.47 -23.13 -9.51
CA LYS A 228 0.56 -24.14 -10.06
C LYS A 228 -0.11 -24.95 -8.95
N GLU A 229 0.64 -25.39 -7.95
CA GLU A 229 0.14 -26.18 -6.82
C GLU A 229 -0.85 -25.41 -5.95
N PHE A 230 -0.50 -24.18 -5.58
CA PHE A 230 -1.35 -23.39 -4.67
C PHE A 230 -2.44 -22.59 -5.35
N SER A 231 -2.33 -22.35 -6.65
CA SER A 231 -3.35 -21.74 -7.51
C SER A 231 -4.17 -20.63 -6.81
N PRO A 232 -3.56 -19.49 -6.44
CA PRO A 232 -4.24 -18.43 -5.69
C PRO A 232 -5.44 -17.90 -6.44
N PHE A 233 -6.55 -17.64 -5.73
CA PHE A 233 -7.77 -17.17 -6.36
C PHE A 233 -7.58 -15.81 -7.03
N PHE A 234 -6.84 -14.89 -6.41
CA PHE A 234 -6.39 -13.65 -7.03
C PHE A 234 -4.96 -13.30 -6.56
N LEU A 235 -4.33 -12.39 -7.28
CA LEU A 235 -3.01 -11.88 -6.93
C LEU A 235 -3.09 -10.39 -6.62
N THR A 236 -2.26 -9.93 -5.70
CA THR A 236 -2.00 -8.51 -5.49
C THR A 236 -0.50 -8.25 -5.58
N GLY A 237 -0.13 -7.03 -5.96
CA GLY A 237 1.27 -6.64 -6.14
C GLY A 237 1.37 -5.26 -6.77
N ASP A 238 2.58 -4.80 -6.99
CA ASP A 238 2.81 -3.60 -7.79
C ASP A 238 2.95 -3.93 -9.29
N PRO A 239 2.80 -2.95 -10.20
CA PRO A 239 2.93 -3.15 -11.63
C PRO A 239 4.27 -3.75 -12.05
N ILE A 240 5.37 -3.41 -11.35
CA ILE A 240 6.71 -3.92 -11.62
C ILE A 240 6.76 -5.42 -11.31
N SER A 241 6.26 -5.82 -10.15
CA SER A 241 6.20 -7.23 -9.72
C SER A 241 5.40 -8.07 -10.70
N PHE A 242 4.27 -7.56 -11.20
CA PHE A 242 3.49 -8.27 -12.22
C PHE A 242 4.19 -8.32 -13.60
N SER A 243 4.91 -7.28 -13.97
CA SER A 243 5.74 -7.29 -15.20
C SER A 243 6.80 -8.39 -15.11
N GLU A 244 7.50 -8.50 -13.98
CA GLU A 244 8.50 -9.55 -13.78
C GLU A 244 7.86 -10.95 -13.73
N MET A 245 6.74 -11.10 -13.02
CA MET A 245 6.01 -12.37 -13.00
C MET A 245 5.60 -12.82 -14.42
N MET A 246 5.20 -11.87 -15.29
CA MET A 246 4.88 -12.13 -16.68
C MET A 246 6.10 -12.55 -17.49
N LYS A 247 7.26 -11.91 -17.29
CA LYS A 247 8.54 -12.31 -17.94
C LYS A 247 8.97 -13.72 -17.53
N MET A 248 8.78 -14.05 -16.26
CA MET A 248 9.04 -15.41 -15.74
C MET A 248 8.05 -16.45 -16.26
N LYS A 249 6.98 -16.06 -17.00
CA LYS A 249 5.94 -16.95 -17.54
C LYS A 249 5.30 -17.85 -16.49
N ILE A 250 5.10 -17.35 -15.25
CA ILE A 250 4.51 -18.13 -14.16
C ILE A 250 3.09 -18.56 -14.53
N PRO A 251 2.78 -19.87 -14.55
CA PRO A 251 1.52 -20.42 -15.05
C PRO A 251 0.43 -20.35 -13.97
N VAL A 252 -0.20 -19.19 -13.82
CA VAL A 252 -1.30 -18.99 -12.90
C VAL A 252 -2.53 -18.45 -13.63
N LYS A 253 -3.72 -18.83 -13.16
CA LYS A 253 -5.01 -18.40 -13.71
C LYS A 253 -5.84 -17.73 -12.62
N PRO A 254 -5.46 -16.51 -12.18
CA PRO A 254 -6.20 -15.83 -11.13
C PRO A 254 -7.52 -15.27 -11.66
N ALA A 255 -8.52 -15.11 -10.78
CA ALA A 255 -9.76 -14.42 -11.11
C ALA A 255 -9.56 -12.92 -11.33
N ALA A 256 -8.52 -12.32 -10.74
CA ALA A 256 -8.12 -10.93 -10.93
C ALA A 256 -6.66 -10.71 -10.54
N LEU A 257 -6.05 -9.65 -11.10
CA LEU A 257 -4.85 -9.01 -10.56
C LEU A 257 -5.26 -7.69 -9.90
N VAL A 258 -4.75 -7.42 -8.70
CA VAL A 258 -4.97 -6.15 -8.00
C VAL A 258 -3.63 -5.43 -7.89
N THR A 259 -3.48 -4.31 -8.62
CA THR A 259 -2.25 -3.50 -8.60
C THR A 259 -2.34 -2.40 -7.57
N THR A 260 -1.21 -2.07 -6.94
CA THR A 260 -1.13 -1.00 -5.94
C THR A 260 0.27 -0.37 -5.91
N ALA A 261 0.44 0.65 -5.11
CA ALA A 261 1.70 1.33 -4.76
C ALA A 261 2.26 2.31 -5.79
N VAL A 262 2.16 2.03 -7.07
CA VAL A 262 2.61 2.92 -8.17
C VAL A 262 1.58 2.93 -9.29
N ALA A 263 1.58 3.98 -10.11
CA ALA A 263 0.62 4.12 -11.20
C ALA A 263 0.75 2.97 -12.23
N LEU A 264 -0.39 2.45 -12.67
CA LEU A 264 -0.48 1.42 -13.69
C LEU A 264 -0.65 2.07 -15.07
N SER A 265 0.27 1.85 -16.00
CA SER A 265 0.10 2.32 -17.38
C SER A 265 -1.00 1.54 -18.11
N THR A 266 -1.66 2.21 -19.05
CA THR A 266 -2.70 1.57 -19.87
C THR A 266 -2.15 0.42 -20.72
N GLY A 267 -0.91 0.55 -21.23
CA GLY A 267 -0.23 -0.49 -22.01
C GLY A 267 0.00 -1.74 -21.16
N LEU A 268 0.63 -1.58 -19.98
CA LEU A 268 0.88 -2.70 -19.08
C LEU A 268 -0.42 -3.36 -18.60
N LYS A 269 -1.45 -2.56 -18.27
CA LYS A 269 -2.77 -3.09 -17.91
C LYS A 269 -3.30 -4.04 -18.99
N LYS A 270 -3.37 -3.58 -20.25
CA LYS A 270 -3.85 -4.40 -21.38
C LYS A 270 -3.02 -5.66 -21.57
N ARG A 271 -1.70 -5.56 -21.44
CA ARG A 271 -0.79 -6.70 -21.57
C ARG A 271 -1.00 -7.74 -20.48
N LEU A 272 -1.17 -7.31 -19.22
CA LEU A 272 -1.48 -8.19 -18.09
C LEU A 272 -2.85 -8.87 -18.26
N GLU A 273 -3.89 -8.11 -18.65
CA GLU A 273 -5.23 -8.65 -18.93
C GLU A 273 -5.20 -9.71 -20.03
N LYS A 274 -4.44 -9.47 -21.11
CA LYS A 274 -4.25 -10.45 -22.20
C LYS A 274 -3.51 -11.70 -21.72
N THR A 275 -2.44 -11.53 -20.94
CA THR A 275 -1.58 -12.64 -20.49
C THR A 275 -2.30 -13.54 -19.50
N TYR A 276 -2.94 -12.96 -18.48
CA TYR A 276 -3.58 -13.72 -17.40
C TYR A 276 -5.06 -13.98 -17.63
N ARG A 277 -5.66 -13.40 -18.69
CA ARG A 277 -7.07 -13.54 -19.07
C ARG A 277 -8.04 -13.21 -17.93
N CYS A 278 -7.71 -12.21 -17.14
CA CYS A 278 -8.51 -11.74 -16.04
C CYS A 278 -8.44 -10.21 -15.94
N PRO A 279 -9.40 -9.54 -15.27
CA PRO A 279 -9.33 -8.10 -15.07
C PRO A 279 -8.15 -7.70 -14.19
N VAL A 280 -7.56 -6.54 -14.51
CA VAL A 280 -6.56 -5.86 -13.69
C VAL A 280 -7.22 -4.68 -12.99
N ILE A 281 -7.30 -4.74 -11.68
CA ILE A 281 -7.96 -3.75 -10.81
C ILE A 281 -6.87 -2.89 -10.18
N ASP A 282 -6.79 -1.65 -10.60
CA ASP A 282 -5.88 -0.71 -9.96
C ASP A 282 -6.47 -0.19 -8.65
N TRP A 283 -5.65 -0.18 -7.58
CA TRP A 283 -6.06 0.01 -6.21
C TRP A 283 -5.33 1.21 -5.59
N TYR A 284 -6.06 2.29 -5.37
CA TYR A 284 -5.50 3.47 -4.75
C TYR A 284 -5.50 3.35 -3.22
N SER A 285 -4.33 3.31 -2.64
CA SER A 285 -4.13 3.22 -1.19
C SER A 285 -2.77 3.78 -0.77
N LEU A 286 -2.69 4.27 0.46
CA LEU A 286 -1.45 4.63 1.14
C LEU A 286 -1.33 3.77 2.40
N THR A 287 -0.12 3.61 2.92
CA THR A 287 0.07 2.82 4.16
C THR A 287 -0.67 3.45 5.33
N GLU A 288 -0.61 4.78 5.46
CA GLU A 288 -1.21 5.55 6.55
C GLU A 288 -2.74 5.69 6.44
N THR A 289 -3.29 5.78 5.24
CA THR A 289 -4.75 5.94 5.05
C THR A 289 -5.48 4.62 4.91
N GLY A 290 -4.74 3.56 4.57
CA GLY A 290 -5.33 2.35 4.02
C GLY A 290 -5.94 2.58 2.63
N PRO A 291 -6.86 1.72 2.18
CA PRO A 291 -7.51 1.82 0.88
C PRO A 291 -8.39 3.07 0.74
N ILE A 292 -8.21 3.82 -0.35
CA ILE A 292 -8.99 5.01 -0.67
C ILE A 292 -10.00 4.70 -1.78
N GLY A 293 -9.55 4.03 -2.85
CA GLY A 293 -10.39 3.77 -4.00
C GLY A 293 -9.94 2.60 -4.85
N TYR A 294 -10.78 2.21 -5.80
CA TYR A 294 -10.52 1.17 -6.79
C TYR A 294 -10.88 1.69 -8.18
N ALA A 295 -10.11 1.27 -9.20
CA ALA A 295 -10.36 1.67 -10.58
C ALA A 295 -11.76 1.26 -11.04
N CYS A 296 -12.40 2.15 -11.79
CA CYS A 296 -13.71 1.87 -12.38
C CYS A 296 -13.61 0.74 -13.42
N PRO A 297 -14.51 -0.26 -13.39
CA PRO A 297 -14.51 -1.33 -14.39
C PRO A 297 -14.64 -0.85 -15.85
N LYS A 298 -15.20 0.36 -16.05
CA LYS A 298 -15.35 1.00 -17.36
C LYS A 298 -14.32 2.10 -17.62
N GLY A 299 -13.25 2.18 -16.82
CA GLY A 299 -12.14 3.12 -17.06
C GLY A 299 -12.42 4.58 -16.71
N HIS A 300 -13.42 4.87 -15.88
CA HIS A 300 -13.79 6.23 -15.51
C HIS A 300 -13.22 6.67 -14.15
N GLY A 301 -11.90 6.61 -13.97
CA GLY A 301 -11.20 6.99 -12.74
C GLY A 301 -11.33 5.96 -11.61
N TYR A 302 -11.18 6.40 -10.38
CA TYR A 302 -11.21 5.55 -9.17
C TYR A 302 -12.47 5.86 -8.36
N HIS A 303 -13.30 4.86 -8.10
CA HIS A 303 -14.41 5.00 -7.14
C HIS A 303 -13.87 5.03 -5.73
N VAL A 304 -14.26 6.03 -4.97
CA VAL A 304 -13.94 6.12 -3.54
C VAL A 304 -14.62 4.98 -2.79
N LEU A 305 -13.88 4.28 -1.95
CA LEU A 305 -14.42 3.21 -1.10
C LEU A 305 -15.37 3.81 -0.05
N PRO A 306 -16.56 3.24 0.11
CA PRO A 306 -17.56 3.76 1.05
C PRO A 306 -17.14 3.53 2.52
N HIS A 307 -17.79 4.29 3.41
CA HIS A 307 -17.74 4.23 4.86
C HIS A 307 -16.38 4.52 5.51
N ASP A 308 -16.45 5.15 6.64
CA ASP A 308 -15.32 5.45 7.54
C ASP A 308 -14.14 6.18 6.87
N LEU A 309 -14.40 6.82 5.73
CA LEU A 309 -13.44 7.64 4.98
C LEU A 309 -14.17 8.77 4.26
N TYR A 310 -13.72 9.99 4.45
CA TYR A 310 -14.10 11.16 3.66
C TYR A 310 -12.93 11.60 2.80
N VAL A 311 -13.19 11.84 1.54
CA VAL A 311 -12.20 12.31 0.56
C VAL A 311 -12.65 13.66 0.04
N GLU A 312 -11.77 14.63 0.12
CA GLU A 312 -11.92 15.97 -0.44
C GLU A 312 -10.72 16.28 -1.36
N ALA A 313 -10.86 17.26 -2.25
CA ALA A 313 -9.76 17.82 -3.02
C ALA A 313 -9.56 19.26 -2.58
N VAL A 314 -8.33 19.66 -2.24
CA VAL A 314 -8.01 20.98 -1.70
C VAL A 314 -6.95 21.70 -2.52
N ASP A 315 -6.97 23.03 -2.46
CA ASP A 315 -5.91 23.89 -3.01
C ASP A 315 -4.64 23.89 -2.11
N GLU A 316 -3.68 24.73 -2.44
CA GLU A 316 -2.43 24.84 -1.68
C GLU A 316 -2.69 25.39 -0.27
N GLU A 317 -3.69 26.22 -0.08
CA GLU A 317 -4.11 26.81 1.19
C GLU A 317 -5.00 25.87 2.03
N GLY A 318 -5.35 24.69 1.50
CA GLY A 318 -6.18 23.71 2.17
C GLY A 318 -7.68 23.96 2.07
N ARG A 319 -8.13 24.89 1.21
CA ARG A 319 -9.54 25.14 0.93
C ARG A 319 -10.05 24.12 -0.08
N GLN A 320 -11.28 23.69 0.07
CA GLN A 320 -11.88 22.72 -0.82
C GLN A 320 -12.09 23.34 -2.23
N VAL A 321 -11.64 22.66 -3.27
CA VAL A 321 -11.86 23.07 -4.66
C VAL A 321 -13.24 22.58 -5.13
N LYS A 322 -13.78 23.20 -6.20
CA LYS A 322 -15.06 22.78 -6.78
C LYS A 322 -14.97 21.39 -7.40
N ALA A 323 -16.12 20.75 -7.55
CA ALA A 323 -16.20 19.47 -8.24
C ALA A 323 -15.56 19.55 -9.63
N ARG A 324 -14.72 18.54 -9.96
CA ARG A 324 -13.94 18.46 -11.20
C ARG A 324 -12.80 19.47 -11.34
N GLU A 325 -12.59 20.35 -10.38
CA GLU A 325 -11.34 21.11 -10.32
C GLU A 325 -10.20 20.24 -9.79
N ARG A 326 -8.97 20.52 -10.23
CA ARG A 326 -7.77 19.85 -9.78
C ARG A 326 -7.41 20.33 -8.38
N GLY A 327 -7.24 19.39 -7.47
CA GLY A 327 -6.78 19.65 -6.10
C GLY A 327 -5.98 18.49 -5.54
N GLU A 328 -5.34 18.70 -4.43
CA GLU A 328 -4.65 17.64 -3.69
C GLU A 328 -5.67 16.78 -2.97
N ILE A 329 -5.60 15.47 -3.20
CA ILE A 329 -6.48 14.50 -2.54
C ILE A 329 -6.17 14.49 -1.05
N THR A 330 -7.18 14.77 -0.27
CA THR A 330 -7.10 14.91 1.19
C THR A 330 -8.09 13.95 1.85
N VAL A 331 -7.71 13.33 2.93
CA VAL A 331 -8.46 12.22 3.53
C VAL A 331 -8.72 12.47 5.02
N THR A 332 -9.96 12.26 5.44
CA THR A 332 -10.31 12.10 6.85
C THR A 332 -10.88 10.72 7.06
N GLY A 333 -10.33 9.96 8.03
CA GLY A 333 -10.80 8.60 8.25
C GLY A 333 -10.37 7.99 9.57
N GLY A 334 -11.24 7.09 10.09
CA GLY A 334 -11.05 6.36 11.33
C GLY A 334 -10.97 4.84 11.15
N ARG A 335 -10.71 4.33 9.92
CA ARG A 335 -10.59 2.87 9.69
C ARG A 335 -9.46 2.24 10.48
N ASN A 336 -8.41 3.02 10.77
CA ASN A 336 -7.34 2.59 11.65
C ASN A 336 -7.50 3.25 13.03
N PRO A 337 -7.91 2.49 14.06
CA PRO A 337 -8.10 3.04 15.40
C PRO A 337 -6.84 3.65 16.01
N PHE A 338 -5.64 3.22 15.56
CA PHE A 338 -4.36 3.74 16.08
C PHE A 338 -3.80 4.91 15.28
N LEU A 339 -4.39 5.23 14.15
CA LEU A 339 -4.01 6.38 13.33
C LEU A 339 -5.25 6.98 12.65
N PRO A 340 -6.15 7.61 13.39
CA PRO A 340 -7.21 8.41 12.79
C PRO A 340 -6.59 9.63 12.14
N LEU A 341 -6.97 9.90 10.89
CA LEU A 341 -6.48 11.02 10.11
C LEU A 341 -7.54 12.12 9.99
N LEU A 342 -7.10 13.37 10.06
CA LEU A 342 -7.96 14.54 9.96
C LEU A 342 -7.45 15.46 8.85
N ARG A 343 -8.21 15.58 7.74
CA ARG A 343 -7.83 16.38 6.58
C ARG A 343 -6.37 16.16 6.13
N TYR A 344 -5.97 14.88 6.05
CA TYR A 344 -4.60 14.48 5.72
C TYR A 344 -4.35 14.60 4.22
N ARG A 345 -3.37 15.42 3.84
CA ARG A 345 -2.92 15.64 2.47
C ARG A 345 -2.07 14.45 2.00
N THR A 346 -2.53 13.75 0.98
CA THR A 346 -1.87 12.53 0.49
C THR A 346 -0.61 12.80 -0.33
N GLY A 347 -0.45 14.02 -0.84
CA GLY A 347 0.59 14.37 -1.81
C GLY A 347 0.22 14.00 -3.25
N ASP A 348 -0.89 13.31 -3.47
CA ASP A 348 -1.39 12.95 -4.79
C ASP A 348 -2.46 13.96 -5.23
N TRP A 349 -2.49 14.29 -6.52
CA TRP A 349 -3.41 15.27 -7.08
C TRP A 349 -4.44 14.59 -7.98
N GLY A 350 -5.63 15.17 -8.06
CA GLY A 350 -6.71 14.63 -8.88
C GLY A 350 -7.93 15.53 -8.88
N ARG A 351 -9.04 15.03 -9.43
CA ARG A 351 -10.31 15.75 -9.51
C ARG A 351 -11.42 14.89 -8.93
N LEU A 352 -12.22 15.42 -8.02
CA LEU A 352 -13.38 14.70 -7.51
C LEU A 352 -14.61 14.94 -8.38
N ASP A 353 -15.24 13.85 -8.82
CA ASP A 353 -16.49 13.85 -9.56
C ASP A 353 -17.60 13.13 -8.77
N PHE A 354 -18.67 13.83 -8.52
CA PHE A 354 -19.86 13.34 -7.80
C PHE A 354 -21.01 12.93 -8.74
N GLY A 355 -20.78 13.01 -10.06
CA GLY A 355 -21.74 12.60 -11.07
C GLY A 355 -21.95 11.09 -11.16
N ARG A 356 -23.03 10.66 -11.80
CA ARG A 356 -23.30 9.25 -12.07
C ARG A 356 -22.20 8.66 -12.95
N CYS A 357 -21.69 7.50 -12.53
CA CYS A 357 -20.75 6.77 -13.36
C CYS A 357 -21.48 5.87 -14.37
N PRO A 358 -21.03 5.78 -15.64
CA PRO A 358 -21.57 4.84 -16.62
C PRO A 358 -21.46 3.36 -16.20
N CYS A 359 -20.63 3.02 -15.21
CA CYS A 359 -20.56 1.66 -14.66
C CYS A 359 -21.71 1.32 -13.71
N GLY A 360 -22.54 2.32 -13.32
CA GLY A 360 -23.66 2.17 -12.39
C GLY A 360 -23.28 2.37 -10.91
N ASP A 361 -22.01 2.55 -10.57
CA ASP A 361 -21.61 2.86 -9.20
C ASP A 361 -21.97 4.31 -8.86
N SER A 362 -22.50 4.53 -7.66
CA SER A 362 -22.94 5.84 -7.16
C SER A 362 -21.90 6.57 -6.31
N MET A 363 -20.77 5.91 -6.02
CA MET A 363 -19.71 6.53 -5.22
C MET A 363 -18.97 7.61 -6.00
N PRO A 364 -18.50 8.67 -5.33
CA PRO A 364 -17.64 9.67 -5.94
C PRO A 364 -16.41 9.02 -6.61
N ARG A 365 -15.91 9.71 -7.63
CA ARG A 365 -14.73 9.24 -8.35
C ARG A 365 -13.60 10.25 -8.26
N ILE A 366 -12.39 9.73 -8.17
CA ILE A 366 -11.17 10.50 -8.38
C ILE A 366 -10.81 10.31 -9.86
N LEU A 367 -10.84 11.40 -10.61
CA LEU A 367 -10.43 11.45 -12.01
C LEU A 367 -9.00 12.00 -12.09
N ASP A 368 -8.28 11.64 -13.14
CA ASP A 368 -6.95 12.16 -13.45
C ASP A 368 -6.01 12.12 -12.23
N LEU A 369 -6.04 10.97 -11.50
CA LEU A 369 -5.18 10.79 -10.34
C LEU A 369 -3.71 10.82 -10.78
N GLU A 370 -3.01 11.86 -10.34
CA GLU A 370 -1.58 12.02 -10.56
C GLU A 370 -0.82 11.31 -9.43
N GLY A 371 -0.70 10.01 -9.56
CA GLY A 371 0.14 9.19 -8.68
C GLY A 371 1.60 9.22 -9.12
N ARG A 372 2.43 8.56 -8.33
CA ARG A 372 3.86 8.41 -8.68
C ARG A 372 4.00 7.54 -9.92
N ALA A 373 4.74 8.06 -10.92
CA ALA A 373 5.12 7.24 -12.06
C ALA A 373 5.91 6.00 -11.60
N PRO A 374 5.67 4.84 -12.18
CA PRO A 374 6.48 3.66 -11.92
C PRO A 374 7.92 3.94 -12.36
N VAL A 375 8.87 3.72 -11.47
CA VAL A 375 10.30 3.83 -11.78
C VAL A 375 10.90 2.45 -11.66
N LEU A 376 11.62 2.05 -12.69
CA LEU A 376 12.37 0.80 -12.74
C LEU A 376 13.84 1.11 -12.93
N PHE A 377 14.68 0.47 -12.14
CA PHE A 377 16.13 0.48 -12.36
C PHE A 377 16.60 -0.90 -12.83
N ARG A 378 17.68 -0.92 -13.61
CA ARG A 378 18.34 -2.16 -14.02
C ARG A 378 19.80 -2.15 -13.59
N ALA A 379 20.25 -3.26 -13.03
CA ALA A 379 21.67 -3.49 -12.84
C ALA A 379 22.37 -3.75 -14.19
N PRO A 380 23.67 -3.48 -14.32
CA PRO A 380 24.43 -3.81 -15.54
C PRO A 380 24.28 -5.29 -15.94
N GLY A 381 24.16 -6.19 -15.01
CA GLY A 381 23.86 -7.63 -15.24
C GLY A 381 22.41 -7.95 -15.62
N GLY A 382 21.57 -6.93 -15.88
CA GLY A 382 20.19 -7.09 -16.37
C GLY A 382 19.14 -7.31 -15.28
N SER A 383 19.51 -7.54 -14.03
CA SER A 383 18.55 -7.70 -12.94
C SER A 383 17.82 -6.38 -12.62
N ILE A 384 16.56 -6.51 -12.20
CA ILE A 384 15.73 -5.38 -11.82
C ILE A 384 16.01 -4.97 -10.39
N ILE A 385 16.15 -3.66 -10.19
CA ILE A 385 16.30 -3.04 -8.89
C ILE A 385 15.08 -2.14 -8.64
N ASN A 386 14.38 -2.43 -7.56
CA ASN A 386 13.23 -1.64 -7.15
C ASN A 386 13.70 -0.34 -6.44
N PRO A 387 13.05 0.82 -6.63
CA PRO A 387 13.33 2.03 -5.87
C PRO A 387 13.32 1.84 -4.36
N VAL A 388 12.55 0.88 -3.85
CA VAL A 388 12.55 0.51 -2.42
C VAL A 388 13.90 0.00 -1.96
N ASP A 389 14.61 -0.75 -2.81
CA ASP A 389 15.93 -1.29 -2.48
C ASP A 389 16.98 -0.17 -2.44
N VAL A 390 16.90 0.78 -3.39
CA VAL A 390 17.72 2.01 -3.37
C VAL A 390 17.42 2.84 -2.12
N SER A 391 16.14 2.98 -1.75
CA SER A 391 15.74 3.66 -0.51
C SER A 391 16.36 3.03 0.73
N ARG A 392 16.48 1.69 0.78
CA ARG A 392 17.10 0.99 1.92
C ARG A 392 18.57 1.34 2.06
N VAL A 393 19.30 1.33 0.95
CA VAL A 393 20.69 1.73 0.94
C VAL A 393 20.85 3.17 1.40
N LEU A 394 20.11 4.11 0.81
CA LEU A 394 20.27 5.52 1.10
C LEU A 394 19.84 5.93 2.52
N ARG A 395 19.00 5.14 3.19
CA ARG A 395 18.59 5.38 4.59
C ARG A 395 19.70 5.20 5.61
N GLU A 396 20.73 4.46 5.30
CA GLU A 396 21.87 4.24 6.20
C GLU A 396 22.79 5.48 6.25
N PHE A 397 22.48 6.53 5.48
CA PHE A 397 23.24 7.75 5.40
C PHE A 397 22.46 8.94 5.97
N PRO A 398 23.14 9.95 6.57
CA PRO A 398 22.50 11.11 7.16
C PRO A 398 22.01 12.11 6.10
N LEU A 399 20.98 11.75 5.35
CA LEU A 399 20.42 12.53 4.26
C LEU A 399 19.09 13.19 4.63
N VAL A 400 18.92 14.47 4.29
CA VAL A 400 17.62 15.17 4.34
C VAL A 400 16.79 14.84 3.10
N GLN A 401 17.43 14.84 1.94
CA GLN A 401 16.78 14.61 0.64
C GLN A 401 17.76 13.93 -0.30
N HIS A 402 17.21 13.21 -1.29
CA HIS A 402 17.98 12.66 -2.40
C HIS A 402 17.17 12.66 -3.69
N GLU A 403 17.86 12.66 -4.81
CA GLU A 403 17.36 12.40 -6.15
C GLU A 403 18.28 11.38 -6.82
N PHE A 404 17.75 10.22 -7.16
CA PHE A 404 18.47 9.14 -7.85
C PHE A 404 17.89 8.96 -9.24
N ARG A 405 18.73 9.10 -10.26
CA ARG A 405 18.35 8.95 -11.67
C ARG A 405 19.23 7.92 -12.35
N GLN A 406 18.62 6.98 -13.04
CA GLN A 406 19.29 6.07 -13.95
C GLN A 406 19.10 6.54 -15.39
N LYS A 407 20.19 6.60 -16.15
CA LYS A 407 20.23 6.96 -17.57
C LYS A 407 20.01 5.74 -18.46
N ALA A 408 19.76 5.97 -19.75
CA ALA A 408 19.56 4.92 -20.72
C ALA A 408 20.78 3.98 -20.89
N ASP A 409 21.99 4.46 -20.59
CA ASP A 409 23.24 3.68 -20.61
C ASP A 409 23.48 2.90 -19.30
N LEU A 410 22.49 2.78 -18.44
CA LEU A 410 22.51 2.17 -17.11
C LEU A 410 23.37 2.91 -16.08
N SER A 411 24.05 3.99 -16.44
CA SER A 411 24.75 4.82 -15.45
C SER A 411 23.77 5.54 -14.53
N CYS A 412 24.19 5.81 -13.30
CA CYS A 412 23.36 6.45 -12.31
C CYS A 412 23.94 7.79 -11.84
N GLU A 413 23.05 8.72 -11.56
CA GLU A 413 23.37 9.96 -10.86
C GLU A 413 22.58 10.01 -9.55
N LEU A 414 23.27 10.33 -8.46
CA LEU A 414 22.68 10.53 -7.15
C LEU A 414 23.01 11.93 -6.67
N GLU A 415 21.99 12.74 -6.47
CA GLU A 415 22.12 14.03 -5.80
C GLU A 415 21.60 13.90 -4.38
N VAL A 416 22.37 14.37 -3.39
CA VAL A 416 22.03 14.26 -1.97
C VAL A 416 22.13 15.59 -1.26
N ARG A 417 21.23 15.82 -0.33
CA ARG A 417 21.30 16.90 0.66
C ARG A 417 21.53 16.29 2.03
N PRO A 418 22.72 16.48 2.64
CA PRO A 418 23.02 15.98 3.98
C PRO A 418 22.26 16.72 5.09
N ILE A 419 22.16 16.10 6.27
CA ILE A 419 21.57 16.69 7.48
C ILE A 419 22.50 17.76 8.06
N ALA A 420 23.80 17.48 8.16
CA ALA A 420 24.77 18.27 8.91
C ALA A 420 25.92 18.88 8.06
N GLY A 421 25.66 19.16 6.75
CA GLY A 421 26.64 19.73 5.85
C GLY A 421 27.34 18.71 4.96
N PRO A 422 28.13 19.16 3.95
CA PRO A 422 28.66 18.31 2.90
C PRO A 422 29.55 17.16 3.39
N ASP A 423 30.35 17.41 4.40
CA ASP A 423 31.34 16.44 4.92
C ASP A 423 30.72 15.34 5.79
N SER A 424 29.44 15.45 6.10
CA SER A 424 28.71 14.44 6.89
C SER A 424 28.35 13.17 6.12
N VAL A 425 28.57 13.13 4.79
CA VAL A 425 28.27 12.00 3.93
C VAL A 425 29.52 11.52 3.21
N ASP A 426 29.96 10.31 3.52
CA ASP A 426 31.01 9.60 2.79
C ASP A 426 30.48 9.12 1.43
N SER A 427 30.74 9.87 0.37
CA SER A 427 30.33 9.52 -0.99
C SER A 427 30.95 8.19 -1.46
N GLY A 428 32.14 7.84 -0.99
CA GLY A 428 32.80 6.58 -1.31
C GLY A 428 32.03 5.37 -0.71
N LYS A 429 31.55 5.52 0.53
CA LYS A 429 30.72 4.51 1.17
C LYS A 429 29.35 4.38 0.47
N VAL A 430 28.72 5.52 0.10
CA VAL A 430 27.48 5.51 -0.68
C VAL A 430 27.65 4.74 -2.00
N ILE A 431 28.73 5.02 -2.73
CA ILE A 431 29.03 4.32 -3.99
C ILE A 431 29.23 2.82 -3.77
N ARG A 432 29.95 2.42 -2.73
CA ARG A 432 30.15 0.99 -2.41
C ARG A 432 28.82 0.29 -2.14
N GLU A 433 27.96 0.87 -1.33
CA GLU A 433 26.66 0.26 -1.01
C GLU A 433 25.73 0.19 -2.22
N LEU A 434 25.76 1.19 -3.10
CA LEU A 434 25.01 1.12 -4.36
C LEU A 434 25.60 0.05 -5.30
N LYS A 435 26.94 -0.12 -5.35
CA LYS A 435 27.56 -1.22 -6.10
C LYS A 435 27.24 -2.60 -5.54
N ASN A 436 27.10 -2.73 -4.22
CA ASN A 436 26.61 -3.97 -3.60
C ASN A 436 25.20 -4.33 -4.05
N LEU A 437 24.34 -3.31 -4.29
CA LEU A 437 22.97 -3.53 -4.75
C LEU A 437 22.87 -3.77 -6.26
N PHE A 438 23.58 -3.00 -7.08
CA PHE A 438 23.49 -3.00 -8.54
C PHE A 438 24.50 -3.91 -9.24
N GLY A 439 25.54 -4.31 -8.51
CA GLY A 439 26.71 -5.01 -9.06
C GLY A 439 27.94 -4.09 -9.19
N PRO A 440 29.16 -4.68 -9.21
CA PRO A 440 30.44 -3.94 -9.19
C PRO A 440 30.63 -3.03 -10.41
N GLU A 441 30.01 -3.36 -11.52
CA GLU A 441 30.08 -2.62 -12.80
C GLU A 441 29.26 -1.33 -12.83
N LEU A 442 28.49 -1.05 -11.78
CA LEU A 442 27.68 0.18 -11.71
C LEU A 442 28.56 1.43 -11.85
N LYS A 443 28.23 2.24 -12.83
CA LYS A 443 28.77 3.60 -12.96
C LYS A 443 27.83 4.56 -12.24
N VAL A 444 28.23 5.09 -11.08
CA VAL A 444 27.41 6.02 -10.31
C VAL A 444 28.20 7.27 -9.93
N LYS A 445 27.59 8.43 -10.16
CA LYS A 445 28.13 9.74 -9.77
C LYS A 445 27.31 10.31 -8.62
N VAL A 446 27.95 10.57 -7.48
CA VAL A 446 27.33 11.20 -6.31
C VAL A 446 27.67 12.69 -6.29
N ARG A 447 26.65 13.54 -6.10
CA ARG A 447 26.80 15.00 -5.96
C ARG A 447 26.13 15.45 -4.67
N ILE A 448 26.87 16.16 -3.85
CA ILE A 448 26.34 16.77 -2.64
C ILE A 448 25.85 18.18 -2.97
N LYS A 449 24.60 18.49 -2.61
CA LYS A 449 24.00 19.79 -2.87
C LYS A 449 23.40 20.40 -1.60
N PRO A 450 23.49 21.72 -1.40
CA PRO A 450 22.89 22.40 -0.24
C PRO A 450 21.35 22.44 -0.33
N ARG A 451 20.79 22.32 -1.53
CA ARG A 451 19.33 22.27 -1.79
C ARG A 451 19.04 21.35 -2.97
N LEU A 452 17.95 20.58 -2.86
CA LEU A 452 17.38 19.77 -3.94
C LEU A 452 15.96 20.25 -4.25
N GLY A 453 15.45 19.89 -5.43
CA GLY A 453 14.11 20.22 -5.89
C GLY A 453 14.05 21.41 -6.84
N ASP A 454 13.09 21.35 -7.77
CA ASP A 454 12.86 22.38 -8.79
C ASP A 454 12.03 23.54 -8.20
N ARG A 455 12.59 24.77 -8.23
CA ARG A 455 11.87 25.99 -7.81
C ARG A 455 10.55 26.21 -8.56
N ARG A 456 10.48 25.81 -9.84
CA ARG A 456 9.26 25.92 -10.67
C ARG A 456 8.15 24.94 -10.23
N ARG A 457 8.50 23.93 -9.43
CA ARG A 457 7.58 22.92 -8.86
C ARG A 457 7.40 23.08 -7.36
N GLY A 458 7.53 24.28 -6.81
CA GLY A 458 7.37 24.53 -5.39
C GLY A 458 8.41 23.84 -4.50
N GLY A 459 9.62 23.55 -5.03
CA GLY A 459 10.70 22.91 -4.27
C GLY A 459 10.55 21.40 -4.07
N LYS A 460 9.60 20.75 -4.74
CA LYS A 460 9.42 19.29 -4.66
C LYS A 460 10.56 18.56 -5.36
N THR A 461 11.13 17.58 -4.69
CA THR A 461 12.10 16.62 -5.25
C THR A 461 11.37 15.45 -5.91
N ILE A 462 11.94 14.93 -7.01
CA ILE A 462 11.55 13.66 -7.59
C ILE A 462 12.60 12.63 -7.17
N PRO A 463 12.36 11.84 -6.11
CA PRO A 463 13.42 11.05 -5.48
C PRO A 463 13.96 9.94 -6.38
N TYR A 464 13.18 9.47 -7.35
CA TYR A 464 13.58 8.41 -8.27
C TYR A 464 13.14 8.72 -9.70
N GLN A 465 14.07 8.61 -10.65
CA GLN A 465 13.85 8.80 -12.08
C GLN A 465 14.62 7.73 -12.85
N SER A 466 14.07 7.28 -13.95
CA SER A 466 14.71 6.36 -14.89
C SER A 466 14.42 6.80 -16.31
N ASP A 467 15.45 6.86 -17.13
CA ASP A 467 15.33 7.07 -18.57
C ASP A 467 15.10 5.74 -19.32
N LEU A 468 15.07 4.62 -18.59
CA LEU A 468 14.72 3.33 -19.14
C LEU A 468 13.21 3.31 -19.39
N LEU A 469 12.82 3.03 -20.61
CA LEU A 469 11.43 2.72 -20.91
C LEU A 469 11.08 1.40 -20.22
N LEU A 470 9.99 1.37 -19.48
CA LEU A 470 9.33 0.11 -19.18
C LEU A 470 8.93 -0.43 -20.54
N GLU A 471 9.63 -1.45 -21.03
CA GLU A 471 9.31 -2.07 -22.33
C GLU A 471 7.81 -2.35 -22.35
N GLU A 472 7.12 -1.64 -23.25
CA GLU A 472 5.70 -1.77 -23.50
C GLU A 472 5.34 -3.18 -24.01
#